data_6cec73573447f005d089acc9352965bb
#
_entry.id   6cec73573447f005d089acc9352965bb
#
_cell.length_a   1.000
_cell.length_b   1.000
_cell.length_c   1.000
_cell.angle_alpha   90.00
_cell.angle_beta   90.00
_cell.angle_gamma   90.00
#
_symmetry.space_group_name_H-M   'P 1'
#
loop_
_entity.id
_entity.type
_entity.pdbx_description
1 polymer ?
#
loop_
_entity_poly.entity_id
_entity_poly.type
_entity_poly.pdbx_seq_one_letter_code
_entity_poly.pdbx_strand_id
1 'polypeptide(L)'
;MGVLGDPSMDFVLAGEGEDLIVETLGRLLKGATTQEIAASARPMPVKDLATLPSPFLDGTLRPADYGGALWELSRGCPFTCDFCFESRGTAGIRRVPMDRVEAELDLFAASGIREVFVLDPTFNYHKATAKRVLRLIAVKAPDIHFFFEIRSEFIDRGMAGLFAAIRCSLQIGLQSAHDEVLRNIGRSFDPADFEAKILLLHNADVTYGFDLIYGLPGDSLEGFRASLDFAMSLVPNHIDVFSLSVLPGTRLAETAPALNLEHEA
;
A
#
# COMPACT_ATOMS: atom_id res chain seq x y z
N MET A 1 -1.47 -23.03 -11.43
CA MET A 1 -1.82 -22.65 -12.82
C MET A 1 -2.55 -21.34 -12.73
N GLY A 2 -2.01 -20.28 -13.34
CA GLY A 2 -2.62 -18.97 -13.22
C GLY A 2 -3.88 -18.81 -14.06
N VAL A 3 -4.50 -17.65 -13.93
CA VAL A 3 -5.72 -17.20 -14.67
C VAL A 3 -5.71 -17.51 -16.17
N LEU A 4 -4.54 -17.63 -16.80
CA LEU A 4 -4.34 -18.01 -18.21
C LEU A 4 -4.87 -19.40 -18.60
N GLY A 5 -5.24 -20.25 -17.64
CA GLY A 5 -5.82 -21.58 -17.91
C GLY A 5 -7.34 -21.62 -17.80
N ASP A 6 -7.98 -20.53 -17.47
CA ASP A 6 -9.44 -20.45 -17.37
C ASP A 6 -10.06 -20.34 -18.79
N PRO A 7 -10.93 -21.29 -19.20
CA PRO A 7 -11.52 -21.29 -20.52
C PRO A 7 -12.48 -20.11 -20.80
N SER A 8 -12.86 -19.37 -19.75
CA SER A 8 -13.68 -18.14 -19.89
C SER A 8 -12.86 -16.90 -20.20
N MET A 9 -11.51 -17.01 -20.18
CA MET A 9 -10.59 -15.90 -20.41
C MET A 9 -9.92 -16.02 -21.78
N ASP A 10 -10.12 -15.03 -22.65
CA ASP A 10 -9.47 -14.98 -23.96
C ASP A 10 -7.97 -14.64 -23.85
N PHE A 11 -7.61 -13.72 -22.94
CA PHE A 11 -6.23 -13.31 -22.65
C PHE A 11 -6.15 -12.52 -21.35
N VAL A 12 -4.94 -12.33 -20.85
CA VAL A 12 -4.65 -11.55 -19.64
C VAL A 12 -3.66 -10.44 -19.97
N LEU A 13 -4.00 -9.22 -19.57
CA LEU A 13 -3.11 -8.07 -19.62
C LEU A 13 -2.43 -7.92 -18.26
N ALA A 14 -1.12 -8.18 -18.23
CA ALA A 14 -0.35 -8.08 -16.99
C ALA A 14 0.17 -6.65 -16.76
N GLY A 15 0.21 -6.22 -15.50
CA GLY A 15 0.73 -4.91 -15.09
C GLY A 15 -0.35 -3.84 -14.96
N GLU A 16 0.03 -2.58 -15.14
CA GLU A 16 -0.89 -1.44 -15.08
C GLU A 16 -1.74 -1.41 -16.36
N GLY A 17 -3.05 -1.35 -16.18
CA GLY A 17 -3.99 -1.61 -17.25
C GLY A 17 -4.40 -0.39 -18.08
N GLU A 18 -4.19 0.82 -17.60
CA GLU A 18 -4.82 2.04 -18.14
C GLU A 18 -4.53 2.25 -19.64
N ASP A 19 -3.25 2.35 -19.99
CA ASP A 19 -2.87 2.54 -21.40
C ASP A 19 -3.05 1.23 -22.20
N LEU A 20 -2.74 0.10 -21.59
CA LEU A 20 -2.74 -1.19 -22.24
C LEU A 20 -4.15 -1.65 -22.64
N ILE A 21 -5.17 -1.37 -21.80
CA ILE A 21 -6.56 -1.72 -22.13
C ILE A 21 -7.07 -0.88 -23.30
N VAL A 22 -6.75 0.41 -23.33
CA VAL A 22 -7.17 1.32 -24.42
C VAL A 22 -6.55 0.89 -25.76
N GLU A 23 -5.24 0.61 -25.77
CA GLU A 23 -4.55 0.10 -26.94
C GLU A 23 -5.15 -1.24 -27.41
N THR A 24 -5.36 -2.16 -26.47
CA THR A 24 -5.91 -3.49 -26.73
C THR A 24 -7.29 -3.41 -27.35
N LEU A 25 -8.21 -2.66 -26.76
CA LEU A 25 -9.56 -2.47 -27.28
C LEU A 25 -9.53 -1.80 -28.68
N GLY A 26 -8.66 -0.81 -28.86
CA GLY A 26 -8.48 -0.15 -30.18
C GLY A 26 -8.00 -1.12 -31.24
N ARG A 27 -7.18 -2.10 -30.92
CA ARG A 27 -6.72 -3.15 -31.85
C ARG A 27 -7.80 -4.17 -32.14
N LEU A 28 -8.54 -4.62 -31.12
CA LEU A 28 -9.70 -5.53 -31.29
C LEU A 28 -10.75 -4.92 -32.20
N LEU A 29 -11.10 -3.65 -31.99
CA LEU A 29 -12.04 -2.93 -32.84
C LEU A 29 -11.58 -2.79 -34.33
N LYS A 30 -10.27 -2.87 -34.56
CA LYS A 30 -9.67 -2.89 -35.92
C LYS A 30 -9.50 -4.29 -36.50
N GLY A 31 -10.01 -5.32 -35.80
CA GLY A 31 -10.00 -6.70 -36.27
C GLY A 31 -8.79 -7.53 -35.87
N ALA A 32 -7.96 -7.07 -34.95
CA ALA A 32 -6.90 -7.91 -34.38
C ALA A 32 -7.50 -9.10 -33.62
N THR A 33 -6.84 -10.26 -33.71
CA THR A 33 -7.25 -11.46 -32.99
C THR A 33 -6.75 -11.44 -31.56
N THR A 34 -7.43 -12.18 -30.66
CA THR A 34 -6.99 -12.34 -29.26
C THR A 34 -5.60 -12.95 -29.17
N GLN A 35 -5.23 -13.85 -30.09
CA GLN A 35 -3.89 -14.44 -30.18
C GLN A 35 -2.81 -13.41 -30.51
N GLU A 36 -3.05 -12.50 -31.45
CA GLU A 36 -2.11 -11.42 -31.81
C GLU A 36 -1.92 -10.45 -30.65
N ILE A 37 -2.98 -10.17 -29.91
CA ILE A 37 -2.92 -9.33 -28.70
C ILE A 37 -2.12 -10.02 -27.61
N ALA A 38 -2.45 -11.26 -27.26
CA ALA A 38 -1.74 -12.03 -26.25
C ALA A 38 -0.25 -12.17 -26.55
N ALA A 39 0.12 -12.37 -27.83
CA ALA A 39 1.50 -12.46 -28.26
C ALA A 39 2.30 -11.16 -28.15
N SER A 40 1.63 -10.00 -28.24
CA SER A 40 2.26 -8.68 -28.29
C SER A 40 2.12 -7.87 -27.01
N ALA A 41 1.15 -8.18 -26.16
CA ALA A 41 0.94 -7.48 -24.90
C ALA A 41 2.18 -7.61 -24.00
N ARG A 42 2.69 -6.48 -23.55
CA ARG A 42 3.81 -6.41 -22.60
C ARG A 42 3.41 -5.52 -21.44
N PRO A 43 3.75 -5.91 -20.20
CA PRO A 43 3.53 -5.03 -19.04
C PRO A 43 4.26 -3.72 -19.27
N MET A 44 3.53 -2.63 -19.26
CA MET A 44 4.10 -1.29 -19.34
C MET A 44 3.55 -0.46 -18.19
N PRO A 45 4.41 -0.10 -17.22
CA PRO A 45 3.98 0.81 -16.16
C PRO A 45 3.74 2.21 -16.74
N VAL A 46 2.68 2.86 -16.29
CA VAL A 46 2.43 4.27 -16.60
C VAL A 46 3.58 5.10 -16.05
N LYS A 47 4.34 5.74 -16.94
CA LYS A 47 5.56 6.47 -16.55
C LYS A 47 5.27 7.73 -15.77
N ASP A 48 4.23 8.45 -16.15
CA ASP A 48 3.82 9.71 -15.56
C ASP A 48 2.33 9.66 -15.19
N LEU A 49 2.03 9.67 -13.90
CA LEU A 49 0.66 9.63 -13.39
C LEU A 49 -0.12 10.92 -13.70
N ALA A 50 0.56 12.00 -14.13
CA ALA A 50 -0.13 13.20 -14.58
C ALA A 50 -0.91 12.99 -15.88
N THR A 51 -0.54 11.98 -16.68
CA THR A 51 -1.23 11.66 -17.95
C THR A 51 -2.54 10.93 -17.74
N LEU A 52 -2.75 10.33 -16.58
CA LEU A 52 -3.98 9.62 -16.26
C LEU A 52 -5.07 10.62 -15.81
N PRO A 53 -6.29 10.53 -16.33
CA PRO A 53 -7.41 11.31 -15.80
C PRO A 53 -7.73 10.88 -14.37
N SER A 54 -8.25 11.80 -13.56
CA SER A 54 -8.80 11.47 -12.25
C SER A 54 -10.22 10.96 -12.40
N PRO A 55 -10.52 9.74 -11.96
CA PRO A 55 -11.88 9.21 -12.03
C PRO A 55 -12.86 9.95 -11.11
N PHE A 56 -12.34 10.72 -10.15
CA PHE A 56 -13.15 11.57 -9.29
C PHE A 56 -13.45 12.90 -9.95
N LEU A 57 -12.44 13.56 -10.54
CA LEU A 57 -12.59 14.89 -11.13
C LEU A 57 -13.36 14.86 -12.47
N ASP A 58 -13.31 13.75 -13.20
CA ASP A 58 -14.09 13.57 -14.43
C ASP A 58 -15.52 13.05 -14.16
N GLY A 59 -15.84 12.72 -12.90
CA GLY A 59 -17.16 12.27 -12.47
C GLY A 59 -17.46 10.79 -12.72
N THR A 60 -16.49 9.99 -13.18
CA THR A 60 -16.61 8.52 -13.34
C THR A 60 -16.91 7.86 -11.99
N LEU A 61 -16.21 8.27 -10.94
CA LEU A 61 -16.47 7.85 -9.57
C LEU A 61 -16.96 9.04 -8.74
N ARG A 62 -18.12 8.92 -8.14
CA ARG A 62 -18.67 9.92 -7.23
C ARG A 62 -18.55 9.43 -5.79
N PRO A 63 -17.65 9.98 -4.98
CA PRO A 63 -17.41 9.51 -3.61
C PRO A 63 -18.66 9.47 -2.74
N ALA A 64 -19.58 10.40 -2.95
CA ALA A 64 -20.87 10.45 -2.22
C ALA A 64 -21.73 9.18 -2.40
N ASP A 65 -21.62 8.48 -3.53
CA ASP A 65 -22.38 7.24 -3.79
C ASP A 65 -21.88 6.08 -2.94
N TYR A 66 -20.65 6.16 -2.44
CA TYR A 66 -19.99 5.12 -1.64
C TYR A 66 -19.80 5.50 -0.17
N GLY A 67 -20.01 6.78 0.19
CA GLY A 67 -19.75 7.28 1.53
C GLY A 67 -18.27 7.46 1.87
N GLY A 68 -17.36 7.14 0.95
CA GLY A 68 -15.91 7.21 1.11
C GLY A 68 -15.16 7.17 -0.21
N ALA A 69 -13.83 7.21 -0.15
CA ALA A 69 -12.97 7.10 -1.33
C ALA A 69 -11.72 6.25 -1.06
N LEU A 70 -11.26 5.54 -2.09
CA LEU A 70 -9.92 4.97 -2.17
C LEU A 70 -9.03 5.95 -2.93
N TRP A 71 -8.01 6.50 -2.28
CA TRP A 71 -7.24 7.62 -2.79
C TRP A 71 -5.78 7.24 -3.06
N GLU A 72 -5.40 7.27 -4.31
CA GLU A 72 -4.03 6.99 -4.75
C GLU A 72 -3.25 8.31 -4.89
N LEU A 73 -2.17 8.46 -4.13
CA LEU A 73 -1.26 9.61 -4.19
C LEU A 73 0.05 9.24 -4.88
N SER A 74 0.41 7.96 -4.83
CA SER A 74 1.60 7.44 -5.49
C SER A 74 1.48 5.96 -5.82
N ARG A 75 2.25 5.51 -6.81
CA ARG A 75 2.42 4.10 -7.19
C ARG A 75 3.84 3.64 -7.02
N GLY A 76 3.99 2.39 -6.58
CA GLY A 76 5.25 1.73 -6.35
C GLY A 76 5.74 1.89 -4.91
N CYS A 77 6.61 0.96 -4.52
CA CYS A 77 7.22 0.92 -3.20
C CYS A 77 8.74 0.84 -3.37
N PRO A 78 9.55 1.61 -2.61
CA PRO A 78 11.00 1.58 -2.73
C PRO A 78 11.63 0.37 -2.04
N PHE A 79 10.82 -0.40 -1.29
CA PHE A 79 11.25 -1.56 -0.54
C PHE A 79 11.08 -2.85 -1.34
N THR A 80 11.89 -3.84 -1.00
CA THR A 80 11.92 -5.15 -1.67
C THR A 80 11.60 -6.28 -0.71
N CYS A 81 10.57 -6.11 0.13
CA CYS A 81 10.12 -7.14 1.05
C CYS A 81 9.72 -8.40 0.27
N ASP A 82 10.29 -9.56 0.63
CA ASP A 82 10.20 -10.78 -0.17
C ASP A 82 8.78 -11.35 -0.29
N PHE A 83 7.91 -11.09 0.69
CA PHE A 83 6.51 -11.51 0.71
C PHE A 83 5.58 -10.55 -0.05
N CYS A 84 6.03 -9.32 -0.35
CA CYS A 84 5.18 -8.25 -0.86
C CYS A 84 5.22 -8.17 -2.39
N PHE A 85 4.06 -7.89 -2.99
CA PHE A 85 3.92 -7.74 -4.44
C PHE A 85 4.12 -6.32 -4.94
N GLU A 86 3.95 -5.30 -4.09
CA GLU A 86 3.93 -3.87 -4.45
C GLU A 86 5.22 -3.35 -5.08
N SER A 87 6.37 -3.90 -4.74
CA SER A 87 7.65 -3.48 -5.29
C SER A 87 8.00 -4.16 -6.62
N ARG A 88 7.18 -5.09 -7.08
CA ARG A 88 7.45 -5.89 -8.27
C ARG A 88 6.82 -5.28 -9.51
N GLY A 89 7.62 -4.72 -10.36
CA GLY A 89 7.18 -4.25 -11.68
C GLY A 89 7.64 -2.84 -12.03
N THR A 90 7.89 -1.98 -11.08
CA THR A 90 8.39 -0.64 -11.35
C THR A 90 9.48 -0.23 -10.37
N ALA A 91 10.62 0.21 -10.91
CA ALA A 91 11.65 0.84 -10.09
C ALA A 91 11.19 2.26 -9.71
N GLY A 92 11.15 2.54 -8.40
CA GLY A 92 10.87 3.87 -7.87
C GLY A 92 9.40 4.18 -7.63
N ILE A 93 9.15 5.33 -7.03
CA ILE A 93 7.81 5.85 -6.71
C ILE A 93 7.44 6.91 -7.72
N ARG A 94 6.29 6.75 -8.37
CA ARG A 94 5.66 7.75 -9.24
C ARG A 94 4.54 8.43 -8.46
N ARG A 95 4.38 9.72 -8.61
CA ARG A 95 3.42 10.49 -7.82
C ARG A 95 2.37 11.16 -8.68
N VAL A 96 1.17 11.21 -8.11
CA VAL A 96 0.11 12.09 -8.61
C VAL A 96 0.55 13.55 -8.40
N PRO A 97 0.36 14.44 -9.37
CA PRO A 97 0.65 15.87 -9.23
C PRO A 97 -0.10 16.51 -8.08
N MET A 98 0.56 17.41 -7.36
CA MET A 98 -0.01 18.02 -6.16
C MET A 98 -1.23 18.91 -6.41
N ASP A 99 -1.36 19.50 -7.58
CA ASP A 99 -2.55 20.25 -8.00
C ASP A 99 -3.76 19.34 -8.17
N ARG A 100 -3.56 18.14 -8.71
CA ARG A 100 -4.61 17.11 -8.76
C ARG A 100 -4.96 16.60 -7.36
N VAL A 101 -3.97 16.31 -6.52
CA VAL A 101 -4.18 15.90 -5.12
C VAL A 101 -5.05 16.93 -4.39
N GLU A 102 -4.75 18.21 -4.58
CA GLU A 102 -5.49 19.31 -3.95
C GLU A 102 -6.92 19.41 -4.49
N ALA A 103 -7.13 19.27 -5.80
CA ALA A 103 -8.46 19.32 -6.42
C ALA A 103 -9.33 18.12 -6.01
N GLU A 104 -8.76 16.91 -5.93
CA GLU A 104 -9.47 15.72 -5.44
C GLU A 104 -9.87 15.88 -3.97
N LEU A 105 -8.99 16.45 -3.13
CA LEU A 105 -9.28 16.70 -1.73
C LEU A 105 -10.41 17.73 -1.56
N ASP A 106 -10.46 18.79 -2.39
CA ASP A 106 -11.54 19.75 -2.42
C ASP A 106 -12.88 19.07 -2.78
N LEU A 107 -12.86 18.18 -3.76
CA LEU A 107 -14.03 17.38 -4.14
C LEU A 107 -14.50 16.48 -2.98
N PHE A 108 -13.58 15.80 -2.30
CA PHE A 108 -13.91 14.93 -1.16
C PHE A 108 -14.54 15.73 -0.03
N ALA A 109 -13.98 16.88 0.31
CA ALA A 109 -14.53 17.78 1.33
C ALA A 109 -15.95 18.25 0.98
N ALA A 110 -16.21 18.52 -0.31
CA ALA A 110 -17.52 18.95 -0.80
C ALA A 110 -18.54 17.80 -0.92
N SER A 111 -18.08 16.54 -1.01
CA SER A 111 -18.93 15.37 -1.24
C SER A 111 -19.66 14.86 0.00
N GLY A 112 -19.31 15.34 1.19
CA GLY A 112 -19.91 14.89 2.46
C GLY A 112 -19.54 13.47 2.85
N ILE A 113 -18.46 12.89 2.29
CA ILE A 113 -17.94 11.57 2.66
C ILE A 113 -17.32 11.62 4.05
N ARG A 114 -17.21 10.44 4.67
CA ARG A 114 -16.73 10.33 6.06
C ARG A 114 -15.34 9.78 6.18
N GLU A 115 -14.88 9.01 5.18
CA GLU A 115 -13.61 8.29 5.25
C GLU A 115 -12.91 8.23 3.90
N VAL A 116 -11.59 8.22 3.96
CA VAL A 116 -10.70 8.06 2.80
C VAL A 116 -9.59 7.09 3.17
N PHE A 117 -9.43 6.04 2.37
CA PHE A 117 -8.29 5.13 2.44
C PHE A 117 -7.22 5.57 1.46
N VAL A 118 -6.07 5.96 1.96
CA VAL A 118 -4.91 6.29 1.13
C VAL A 118 -4.19 5.00 0.75
N LEU A 119 -4.11 4.74 -0.55
CA LEU A 119 -3.63 3.47 -1.10
C LEU A 119 -2.10 3.37 -1.22
N ASP A 120 -1.38 4.40 -0.82
CA ASP A 120 0.07 4.42 -0.88
C ASP A 120 0.68 3.39 0.07
N PRO A 121 1.46 2.40 -0.39
CA PRO A 121 1.98 1.32 0.46
C PRO A 121 3.01 1.80 1.49
N THR A 122 3.48 3.04 1.38
CA THR A 122 4.30 3.73 2.37
C THR A 122 4.13 5.24 2.22
N PHE A 123 3.01 5.75 2.70
CA PHE A 123 2.65 7.17 2.57
C PHE A 123 3.75 8.13 3.03
N ASN A 124 4.42 7.81 4.13
CA ASN A 124 5.39 8.71 4.77
C ASN A 124 6.83 8.59 4.26
N TYR A 125 7.10 7.80 3.21
CA TYR A 125 8.45 7.66 2.64
C TYR A 125 9.06 8.99 2.24
N HIS A 126 8.31 9.81 1.49
CA HIS A 126 8.72 11.16 1.15
C HIS A 126 8.17 12.17 2.16
N LYS A 127 8.90 12.35 3.26
CA LYS A 127 8.48 13.18 4.40
C LYS A 127 7.95 14.57 4.02
N ALA A 128 8.60 15.24 3.05
CA ALA A 128 8.18 16.60 2.62
C ALA A 128 6.80 16.58 1.95
N THR A 129 6.56 15.61 1.04
CA THR A 129 5.27 15.44 0.35
C THR A 129 4.19 15.03 1.34
N ALA A 130 4.45 14.02 2.18
CA ALA A 130 3.51 13.58 3.20
C ALA A 130 3.09 14.73 4.12
N LYS A 131 4.05 15.50 4.64
CA LYS A 131 3.76 16.67 5.47
C LYS A 131 2.96 17.75 4.74
N ARG A 132 3.16 17.93 3.43
CA ARG A 132 2.34 18.85 2.63
C ARG A 132 0.91 18.36 2.52
N VAL A 133 0.70 17.08 2.21
CA VAL A 133 -0.65 16.47 2.13
C VAL A 133 -1.38 16.56 3.47
N LEU A 134 -0.72 16.21 4.57
CA LEU A 134 -1.32 16.30 5.91
C LEU A 134 -1.78 17.73 6.26
N ARG A 135 -0.99 18.76 5.89
CA ARG A 135 -1.41 20.16 6.08
C ARG A 135 -2.63 20.52 5.22
N LEU A 136 -2.69 20.03 3.97
CA LEU A 136 -3.87 20.26 3.12
C LEU A 136 -5.11 19.59 3.72
N ILE A 137 -5.00 18.36 4.21
CA ILE A 137 -6.09 17.64 4.87
C ILE A 137 -6.58 18.43 6.10
N ALA A 138 -5.67 18.87 6.96
CA ALA A 138 -6.02 19.62 8.17
C ALA A 138 -6.81 20.89 7.87
N VAL A 139 -6.55 21.54 6.73
CA VAL A 139 -7.24 22.80 6.34
C VAL A 139 -8.53 22.54 5.57
N LYS A 140 -8.50 21.57 4.62
CA LYS A 140 -9.58 21.39 3.64
C LYS A 140 -10.62 20.33 4.03
N ALA A 141 -10.19 19.31 4.77
CA ALA A 141 -11.02 18.14 5.07
C ALA A 141 -10.92 17.70 6.54
N PRO A 142 -11.08 18.61 7.53
CA PRO A 142 -10.87 18.30 8.95
C PRO A 142 -11.86 17.28 9.52
N ASP A 143 -13.00 17.09 8.86
CA ASP A 143 -14.07 16.20 9.33
C ASP A 143 -14.02 14.80 8.72
N ILE A 144 -13.18 14.58 7.70
CA ILE A 144 -13.01 13.29 7.07
C ILE A 144 -11.95 12.48 7.84
N HIS A 145 -12.22 11.20 8.07
CA HIS A 145 -11.26 10.26 8.66
C HIS A 145 -10.39 9.65 7.56
N PHE A 146 -9.06 9.71 7.74
CA PHE A 146 -8.10 9.16 6.78
C PHE A 146 -7.39 7.93 7.34
N PHE A 147 -7.25 6.89 6.52
CA PHE A 147 -6.46 5.71 6.84
C PHE A 147 -5.16 5.74 6.05
N PHE A 148 -4.03 5.52 6.71
CA PHE A 148 -2.70 5.53 6.08
C PHE A 148 -1.91 4.29 6.43
N GLU A 149 -1.23 3.71 5.44
CA GLU A 149 -0.15 2.76 5.65
C GLU A 149 1.18 3.49 5.71
N ILE A 150 1.92 3.30 6.79
CA ILE A 150 3.17 3.99 7.04
C ILE A 150 4.26 3.04 7.53
N ARG A 151 5.49 3.52 7.50
CA ARG A 151 6.62 2.87 8.14
C ARG A 151 7.19 3.75 9.27
N SER A 152 7.56 3.10 10.37
CA SER A 152 8.06 3.77 11.57
C SER A 152 9.33 4.58 11.32
N GLU A 153 10.23 4.10 10.46
CA GLU A 153 11.54 4.72 10.19
C GLU A 153 11.43 6.15 9.66
N PHE A 154 10.30 6.52 9.08
CA PHE A 154 10.08 7.87 8.54
C PHE A 154 9.31 8.80 9.47
N ILE A 155 8.91 8.34 10.65
CA ILE A 155 8.23 9.18 11.65
C ILE A 155 9.25 10.13 12.28
N ASP A 156 8.86 11.39 12.40
CA ASP A 156 9.53 12.39 13.22
C ASP A 156 8.48 13.20 14.02
N ARG A 157 8.94 13.97 15.00
CA ARG A 157 8.06 14.78 15.86
C ARG A 157 7.12 15.70 15.06
N GLY A 158 7.62 16.30 13.96
CA GLY A 158 6.81 17.19 13.13
C GLY A 158 5.72 16.44 12.36
N MET A 159 5.99 15.18 11.95
CA MET A 159 5.00 14.33 11.30
C MET A 159 3.96 13.82 12.29
N ALA A 160 4.37 13.38 13.49
CA ALA A 160 3.44 13.00 14.56
C ALA A 160 2.48 14.14 14.91
N GLY A 161 2.97 15.38 15.03
CA GLY A 161 2.12 16.54 15.26
C GLY A 161 1.15 16.85 14.12
N LEU A 162 1.50 16.55 12.86
CA LEU A 162 0.60 16.71 11.73
C LEU A 162 -0.47 15.61 11.67
N PHE A 163 -0.15 14.38 12.03
CA PHE A 163 -1.14 13.32 12.18
C PHE A 163 -2.12 13.62 13.32
N ALA A 164 -1.64 14.14 14.44
CA ALA A 164 -2.49 14.57 15.56
C ALA A 164 -3.45 15.73 15.20
N ALA A 165 -3.13 16.50 14.18
CA ALA A 165 -3.96 17.64 13.73
C ALA A 165 -5.12 17.24 12.80
N ILE A 166 -5.25 15.97 12.42
CA ILE A 166 -6.28 15.45 11.52
C ILE A 166 -6.96 14.22 12.14
N ARG A 167 -8.12 13.86 11.62
CA ARG A 167 -8.75 12.58 11.97
C ARG A 167 -8.10 11.48 11.15
N CYS A 168 -7.32 10.61 11.77
CA CYS A 168 -6.69 9.51 11.05
C CYS A 168 -6.46 8.29 11.92
N SER A 169 -6.27 7.16 11.24
CA SER A 169 -5.74 5.91 11.78
C SER A 169 -4.53 5.50 10.95
N LEU A 170 -3.49 5.06 11.64
CA LEU A 170 -2.24 4.64 11.03
C LEU A 170 -2.08 3.14 11.13
N GLN A 171 -1.76 2.47 10.03
CA GLN A 171 -1.35 1.08 9.98
C GLN A 171 0.16 1.01 9.79
N ILE A 172 0.84 0.31 10.69
CA ILE A 172 2.30 0.27 10.74
C ILE A 172 2.76 -1.18 10.65
N GLY A 173 3.42 -1.53 9.58
CA GLY A 173 3.95 -2.87 9.39
C GLY A 173 5.12 -3.16 10.35
N LEU A 174 4.88 -3.86 11.44
CA LEU A 174 5.90 -4.44 12.32
C LEU A 174 6.35 -5.81 11.80
N GLN A 175 5.42 -6.66 11.45
CA GLN A 175 5.53 -8.03 10.92
C GLN A 175 6.08 -9.03 11.95
N SER A 176 7.21 -8.76 12.58
CA SER A 176 7.85 -9.50 13.67
C SER A 176 8.70 -8.55 14.51
N ALA A 177 8.95 -8.85 15.77
CA ALA A 177 9.89 -8.14 16.62
C ALA A 177 11.31 -8.77 16.61
N HIS A 178 11.56 -9.73 15.73
CA HIS A 178 12.84 -10.43 15.61
C HIS A 178 13.56 -10.01 14.33
N ASP A 179 14.70 -9.33 14.46
CA ASP A 179 15.48 -8.85 13.33
C ASP A 179 15.96 -10.00 12.43
N GLU A 180 16.32 -11.18 13.00
CA GLU A 180 16.71 -12.35 12.22
C GLU A 180 15.57 -12.86 11.33
N VAL A 181 14.34 -12.92 11.85
CA VAL A 181 13.14 -13.31 11.10
C VAL A 181 12.86 -12.28 9.99
N LEU A 182 12.97 -11.00 10.30
CA LEU A 182 12.75 -9.93 9.34
C LEU A 182 13.79 -9.91 8.22
N ARG A 183 15.05 -10.22 8.50
CA ARG A 183 16.08 -10.36 7.46
C ARG A 183 15.76 -11.46 6.46
N ASN A 184 15.12 -12.55 6.88
CA ASN A 184 14.70 -13.64 6.00
C ASN A 184 13.62 -13.22 4.98
N ILE A 185 12.99 -12.07 5.18
CA ILE A 185 11.99 -11.51 4.28
C ILE A 185 12.41 -10.14 3.70
N GLY A 186 13.71 -9.86 3.69
CA GLY A 186 14.26 -8.62 3.11
C GLY A 186 13.97 -7.35 3.91
N ARG A 187 13.76 -7.46 5.24
CA ARG A 187 13.56 -6.32 6.16
C ARG A 187 14.66 -6.28 7.22
N SER A 188 14.79 -5.14 7.88
CA SER A 188 15.61 -4.96 9.07
C SER A 188 14.78 -4.31 10.17
N PHE A 189 15.16 -4.55 11.41
CA PHE A 189 14.44 -4.06 12.58
C PHE A 189 15.40 -3.65 13.68
N ASP A 190 15.19 -2.46 14.21
CA ASP A 190 15.81 -1.99 15.44
C ASP A 190 14.68 -1.71 16.45
N PRO A 191 14.52 -2.54 17.48
CA PRO A 191 13.47 -2.37 18.48
C PRO A 191 13.50 -1.00 19.17
N ALA A 192 14.68 -0.48 19.49
CA ALA A 192 14.82 0.78 20.18
C ALA A 192 14.43 1.99 19.30
N ASP A 193 14.81 1.99 18.01
CA ASP A 193 14.37 3.02 17.08
C ASP A 193 12.87 2.93 16.84
N PHE A 194 12.32 1.71 16.66
CA PHE A 194 10.89 1.50 16.49
C PHE A 194 10.10 2.05 17.67
N GLU A 195 10.45 1.65 18.90
CA GLU A 195 9.82 2.13 20.14
C GLU A 195 9.89 3.65 20.24
N ALA A 196 11.06 4.26 20.01
CA ALA A 196 11.22 5.70 20.05
C ALA A 196 10.31 6.43 19.03
N LYS A 197 10.10 5.85 17.83
CA LYS A 197 9.20 6.41 16.81
C LYS A 197 7.73 6.27 17.19
N ILE A 198 7.34 5.10 17.70
CA ILE A 198 5.96 4.87 18.15
C ILE A 198 5.61 5.78 19.32
N LEU A 199 6.55 6.00 20.25
CA LEU A 199 6.35 6.92 21.36
C LEU A 199 6.04 8.36 20.91
N LEU A 200 6.53 8.80 19.73
CA LEU A 200 6.15 10.11 19.19
C LEU A 200 4.67 10.17 18.81
N LEU A 201 4.11 9.08 18.27
CA LEU A 201 2.69 8.99 17.93
C LEU A 201 1.83 8.88 19.19
N HIS A 202 2.25 8.02 20.12
CA HIS A 202 1.57 7.84 21.41
C HIS A 202 1.45 9.15 22.19
N ASN A 203 2.55 9.88 22.34
CA ASN A 203 2.59 11.17 23.03
C ASN A 203 1.81 12.28 22.32
N ALA A 204 1.51 12.11 21.03
CA ALA A 204 0.70 13.01 20.24
C ALA A 204 -0.78 12.60 20.16
N ASP A 205 -1.18 11.54 20.87
CA ASP A 205 -2.54 10.98 20.90
C ASP A 205 -3.07 10.59 19.49
N VAL A 206 -2.17 10.03 18.66
CA VAL A 206 -2.52 9.55 17.31
C VAL A 206 -3.00 8.12 17.39
N THR A 207 -4.08 7.78 16.69
CA THR A 207 -4.57 6.40 16.56
C THR A 207 -3.65 5.60 15.64
N TYR A 208 -3.10 4.48 16.12
CA TYR A 208 -2.25 3.59 15.33
C TYR A 208 -2.45 2.12 15.69
N GLY A 209 -2.15 1.26 14.71
CA GLY A 209 -2.11 -0.19 14.89
C GLY A 209 -0.89 -0.80 14.21
N PHE A 210 -0.67 -2.10 14.49
CA PHE A 210 0.44 -2.86 13.95
C PHE A 210 -0.06 -4.06 13.14
N ASP A 211 0.66 -4.35 12.03
CA ASP A 211 0.56 -5.62 11.33
C ASP A 211 1.60 -6.59 11.87
N LEU A 212 1.17 -7.79 12.21
CA LEU A 212 2.01 -8.93 12.52
C LEU A 212 1.72 -10.06 11.53
N ILE A 213 2.76 -10.80 11.15
CA ILE A 213 2.62 -11.97 10.27
C ILE A 213 3.15 -13.20 11.01
N TYR A 214 2.29 -14.21 11.21
CA TYR A 214 2.75 -15.51 11.70
C TYR A 214 3.13 -16.45 10.56
N GLY A 215 4.05 -17.37 10.83
CA GLY A 215 4.56 -18.32 9.84
C GLY A 215 5.67 -17.76 8.96
N LEU A 216 6.31 -16.67 9.35
CA LEU A 216 7.47 -16.11 8.66
C LEU A 216 8.64 -17.12 8.67
N PRO A 217 9.49 -17.17 7.61
CA PRO A 217 10.64 -18.06 7.55
C PRO A 217 11.58 -17.87 8.74
N GLY A 218 11.85 -18.95 9.45
CA GLY A 218 12.72 -18.95 10.63
C GLY A 218 12.08 -18.48 11.93
N ASP A 219 10.77 -18.15 11.91
CA ASP A 219 10.02 -17.84 13.13
C ASP A 219 9.51 -19.11 13.83
N SER A 220 9.09 -18.96 15.05
CA SER A 220 8.50 -20.00 15.89
C SER A 220 7.27 -19.47 16.60
N LEU A 221 6.47 -20.38 17.18
CA LEU A 221 5.32 -19.97 18.01
C LEU A 221 5.74 -19.08 19.20
N GLU A 222 6.91 -19.37 19.79
CA GLU A 222 7.47 -18.57 20.88
C GLU A 222 7.95 -17.20 20.38
N GLY A 223 8.58 -17.16 19.21
CA GLY A 223 8.99 -15.93 18.53
C GLY A 223 7.80 -15.05 18.17
N PHE A 224 6.75 -15.64 17.61
CA PHE A 224 5.52 -14.90 17.31
C PHE A 224 4.85 -14.35 18.59
N ARG A 225 4.79 -15.14 19.67
CA ARG A 225 4.28 -14.67 20.97
C ARG A 225 5.09 -13.50 21.50
N ALA A 226 6.41 -13.57 21.44
CA ALA A 226 7.28 -12.45 21.85
C ALA A 226 7.06 -11.21 20.99
N SER A 227 6.81 -11.37 19.68
CA SER A 227 6.44 -10.28 18.78
C SER A 227 5.10 -9.64 19.15
N LEU A 228 4.13 -10.45 19.53
CA LEU A 228 2.82 -9.96 20.00
C LEU A 228 2.97 -9.21 21.34
N ASP A 229 3.74 -9.76 22.29
CA ASP A 229 4.01 -9.11 23.59
C ASP A 229 4.73 -7.76 23.41
N PHE A 230 5.70 -7.70 22.48
CA PHE A 230 6.37 -6.46 22.11
C PHE A 230 5.37 -5.44 21.53
N ALA A 231 4.55 -5.85 20.57
CA ALA A 231 3.54 -4.99 19.99
C ALA A 231 2.56 -4.46 21.03
N MET A 232 2.08 -5.31 21.93
CA MET A 232 1.17 -4.92 23.02
C MET A 232 1.82 -3.96 24.02
N SER A 233 3.12 -4.10 24.30
CA SER A 233 3.85 -3.21 25.20
C SER A 233 3.89 -1.75 24.73
N LEU A 234 3.71 -1.53 23.42
CA LEU A 234 3.65 -0.20 22.78
C LEU A 234 2.25 0.41 22.76
N VAL A 235 1.28 -0.24 23.39
CA VAL A 235 -0.11 0.25 23.61
C VAL A 235 -0.78 0.73 22.31
N PRO A 236 -0.81 -0.07 21.22
CA PRO A 236 -1.53 0.28 20.01
C PRO A 236 -3.05 0.24 20.23
N ASN A 237 -3.81 0.90 19.35
CA ASN A 237 -5.27 0.84 19.35
C ASN A 237 -5.79 -0.49 18.79
N HIS A 238 -5.04 -1.12 17.90
CA HIS A 238 -5.34 -2.44 17.33
C HIS A 238 -4.06 -3.15 16.87
N ILE A 239 -4.16 -4.47 16.71
CA ILE A 239 -3.13 -5.32 16.12
C ILE A 239 -3.83 -6.24 15.13
N ASP A 240 -3.41 -6.18 13.87
CA ASP A 240 -3.86 -7.09 12.83
C ASP A 240 -2.86 -8.25 12.69
N VAL A 241 -3.36 -9.46 12.69
CA VAL A 241 -2.54 -10.68 12.61
C VAL A 241 -2.87 -11.42 11.33
N PHE A 242 -1.88 -11.57 10.47
CA PHE A 242 -1.99 -12.22 9.18
C PHE A 242 -1.25 -13.56 9.17
N SER A 243 -1.82 -14.55 8.48
CA SER A 243 -1.06 -15.73 8.04
C SER A 243 -0.12 -15.33 6.92
N LEU A 244 1.11 -15.85 6.95
CA LEU A 244 1.99 -15.68 5.80
C LEU A 244 1.36 -16.33 4.57
N SER A 245 1.13 -15.53 3.54
CA SER A 245 0.67 -16.00 2.23
C SER A 245 1.82 -15.96 1.23
N VAL A 246 2.11 -17.10 0.60
CA VAL A 246 3.14 -17.21 -0.43
C VAL A 246 2.51 -16.86 -1.78
N LEU A 247 2.49 -15.57 -2.10
CA LEU A 247 1.84 -15.06 -3.30
C LEU A 247 2.67 -15.34 -4.56
N PRO A 248 2.07 -15.92 -5.62
CA PRO A 248 2.75 -16.13 -6.90
C PRO A 248 3.39 -14.84 -7.43
N GLY A 249 4.62 -14.93 -7.92
CA GLY A 249 5.34 -13.78 -8.44
C GLY A 249 6.09 -12.96 -7.38
N THR A 250 5.98 -13.24 -6.10
CA THR A 250 6.83 -12.65 -5.05
C THR A 250 8.18 -13.37 -4.98
N ARG A 251 9.18 -12.70 -4.44
CA ARG A 251 10.51 -13.32 -4.21
C ARG A 251 10.42 -14.48 -3.23
N LEU A 252 9.54 -14.36 -2.24
CA LEU A 252 9.26 -15.46 -1.31
C LEU A 252 8.74 -16.70 -2.03
N ALA A 253 7.85 -16.55 -3.03
CA ALA A 253 7.37 -17.68 -3.82
C ALA A 253 8.48 -18.38 -4.62
N GLU A 254 9.50 -17.63 -5.07
CA GLU A 254 10.67 -18.20 -5.77
C GLU A 254 11.55 -19.02 -4.82
N THR A 255 11.63 -18.64 -3.55
CA THR A 255 12.46 -19.28 -2.52
C THR A 255 11.71 -20.26 -1.63
N ALA A 256 10.38 -20.26 -1.64
CA ALA A 256 9.51 -21.08 -0.80
C ALA A 256 9.86 -22.58 -0.80
N PRO A 257 10.18 -23.23 -1.94
CA PRO A 257 10.54 -24.64 -1.94
C PRO A 257 11.80 -24.95 -1.12
N ALA A 258 12.79 -24.04 -1.13
CA ALA A 258 14.01 -24.17 -0.36
C ALA A 258 13.80 -23.93 1.15
N LEU A 259 12.74 -23.21 1.51
CA LEU A 259 12.37 -22.87 2.87
C LEU A 259 11.33 -23.85 3.46
N ASN A 260 10.95 -24.90 2.70
CA ASN A 260 9.86 -25.83 3.05
C ASN A 260 8.53 -25.13 3.41
N LEU A 261 8.26 -24.01 2.76
CA LEU A 261 6.98 -23.33 2.90
C LEU A 261 5.97 -24.00 1.97
N GLU A 262 4.85 -24.45 2.54
CA GLU A 262 3.74 -24.99 1.75
C GLU A 262 2.95 -23.82 1.15
N HIS A 263 2.59 -23.95 -0.13
CA HIS A 263 1.59 -23.07 -0.73
C HIS A 263 0.21 -23.47 -0.18
N GLU A 264 -0.49 -22.58 0.48
CA GLU A 264 -1.93 -22.75 0.65
C GLU A 264 -2.56 -22.69 -0.76
N ALA A 265 -3.24 -23.77 -1.13
CA ALA A 265 -3.86 -23.97 -2.44
C ALA A 265 -5.16 -23.16 -2.58
#